data_5dfcdc16a38f738c65fd9463c1138a13
#
_entry.id   5dfcdc16a38f738c65fd9463c1138a13
#
_cell.length_a   1.000
_cell.length_b   1.000
_cell.length_c   1.000
_cell.angle_alpha   90.00
_cell.angle_beta   90.00
_cell.angle_gamma   90.00
#
_symmetry.space_group_name_H-M   'P 1'
#
loop_
_entity.id
_entity.type
_entity.pdbx_description
1 polymer ?
#
loop_
_entity_poly.entity_id
_entity_poly.type
_entity_poly.pdbx_seq_one_letter_code
_entity_poly.pdbx_strand_id
1 'polypeptide(L)'
;MKQLILVSFLIAFNVKADDFSDINTLLDGLHEDAHRGNFEAYFGRYSSDAVFLGTDKTERWTIQEFKSYAKPAFADGHGWTYKVIERNWEGNGNTRWFDEILFNEKLGHCRGTGVVELINDEWKIAHYALTMLVPNSIAAD
;
A
#
# COMPACT_ATOMS: atom_id res chain seq x y z
N MET A 1 -8.42 -8.94 64.32
CA MET A 1 -7.44 -8.74 63.23
C MET A 1 -8.21 -8.87 61.91
N LYS A 2 -8.39 -7.74 61.18
CA LYS A 2 -9.08 -7.72 59.87
C LYS A 2 -7.99 -7.90 58.79
N GLN A 3 -8.01 -9.03 58.08
CA GLN A 3 -7.16 -9.24 56.91
C GLN A 3 -7.71 -8.42 55.77
N LEU A 4 -6.87 -7.51 55.25
CA LEU A 4 -7.12 -6.72 54.04
C LEU A 4 -6.67 -7.56 52.84
N ILE A 5 -7.65 -8.05 52.06
CA ILE A 5 -7.36 -8.76 50.80
C ILE A 5 -7.13 -7.69 49.73
N LEU A 6 -5.88 -7.52 49.30
CA LEU A 6 -5.49 -6.67 48.20
C LEU A 6 -5.76 -7.44 46.88
N VAL A 7 -6.85 -7.12 46.21
CA VAL A 7 -7.12 -7.66 44.87
C VAL A 7 -6.32 -6.84 43.86
N SER A 8 -5.21 -7.41 43.40
CA SER A 8 -4.42 -6.83 42.31
C SER A 8 -5.14 -7.09 41.00
N PHE A 9 -5.72 -6.03 40.40
CA PHE A 9 -6.30 -6.08 39.07
C PHE A 9 -5.15 -5.98 38.04
N LEU A 10 -4.70 -7.12 37.50
CA LEU A 10 -3.79 -7.14 36.35
C LEU A 10 -4.60 -6.76 35.11
N ILE A 11 -4.46 -5.51 34.69
CA ILE A 11 -4.91 -5.08 33.36
C ILE A 11 -3.89 -5.66 32.37
N ALA A 12 -4.24 -6.75 31.71
CA ALA A 12 -3.48 -7.27 30.59
C ALA A 12 -3.68 -6.30 29.40
N PHE A 13 -2.72 -5.42 29.18
CA PHE A 13 -2.62 -4.74 27.90
C PHE A 13 -2.28 -5.81 26.87
N ASN A 14 -3.26 -6.20 26.06
CA ASN A 14 -3.01 -6.89 24.80
C ASN A 14 -2.32 -5.88 23.88
N VAL A 15 -1.00 -5.80 23.93
CA VAL A 15 -0.22 -5.22 22.83
C VAL A 15 -0.39 -6.19 21.67
N LYS A 16 -1.30 -5.88 20.73
CA LYS A 16 -1.27 -6.51 19.42
C LYS A 16 0.15 -6.33 18.90
N ALA A 17 0.89 -7.41 18.74
CA ALA A 17 2.13 -7.39 17.99
C ALA A 17 1.81 -6.71 16.65
N ASP A 18 2.64 -5.75 16.23
CA ASP A 18 2.52 -5.09 14.95
C ASP A 18 2.59 -6.15 13.84
N ASP A 19 1.44 -6.63 13.44
CA ASP A 19 1.34 -7.68 12.44
C ASP A 19 1.33 -7.04 11.05
N PHE A 20 2.49 -7.01 10.42
CA PHE A 20 2.62 -6.57 9.02
C PHE A 20 1.90 -7.49 8.03
N SER A 21 1.31 -8.61 8.47
CA SER A 21 0.63 -9.55 7.59
C SER A 21 -0.60 -8.91 6.93
N ASP A 22 -1.38 -8.11 7.67
CA ASP A 22 -2.58 -7.44 7.15
C ASP A 22 -2.22 -6.41 6.07
N ILE A 23 -1.14 -5.64 6.28
CA ILE A 23 -0.67 -4.66 5.31
C ILE A 23 0.01 -5.31 4.10
N ASN A 24 0.72 -6.41 4.29
CA ASN A 24 1.21 -7.22 3.17
C ASN A 24 0.04 -7.76 2.33
N THR A 25 -1.00 -8.29 2.98
CA THR A 25 -2.22 -8.75 2.30
C THR A 25 -2.91 -7.61 1.52
N LEU A 26 -2.94 -6.41 2.06
CA LEU A 26 -3.47 -5.23 1.38
C LEU A 26 -2.74 -4.96 0.07
N LEU A 27 -1.40 -4.91 0.10
CA LEU A 27 -0.60 -4.60 -1.10
C LEU A 27 -0.51 -5.76 -2.09
N ASP A 28 -0.45 -7.01 -1.61
CA ASP A 28 -0.51 -8.18 -2.50
C ASP A 28 -1.85 -8.22 -3.25
N GLY A 29 -2.94 -7.92 -2.54
CA GLY A 29 -4.24 -7.78 -3.14
C GLY A 29 -4.34 -6.63 -4.13
N LEU A 30 -3.65 -5.50 -3.89
CA LEU A 30 -3.59 -4.37 -4.83
C LEU A 30 -3.02 -4.82 -6.18
N HIS A 31 -1.88 -5.51 -6.17
CA HIS A 31 -1.24 -6.00 -7.39
C HIS A 31 -2.05 -7.08 -8.08
N GLU A 32 -2.66 -7.98 -7.32
CA GLU A 32 -3.52 -9.04 -7.88
C GLU A 32 -4.80 -8.47 -8.51
N ASP A 33 -5.46 -7.52 -7.86
CA ASP A 33 -6.65 -6.87 -8.41
C ASP A 33 -6.33 -6.08 -9.70
N ALA A 34 -5.18 -5.42 -9.75
CA ALA A 34 -4.70 -4.77 -10.97
C ALA A 34 -4.47 -5.79 -12.09
N HIS A 35 -3.76 -6.88 -11.79
CA HIS A 35 -3.50 -7.95 -12.77
C HIS A 35 -4.78 -8.55 -13.35
N ARG A 36 -5.79 -8.76 -12.51
CA ARG A 36 -7.09 -9.33 -12.91
C ARG A 36 -8.08 -8.32 -13.48
N GLY A 37 -7.76 -7.05 -13.48
CA GLY A 37 -8.70 -6.00 -13.90
C GLY A 37 -9.88 -5.80 -12.95
N ASN A 38 -9.73 -6.15 -11.68
CA ASN A 38 -10.75 -5.99 -10.63
C ASN A 38 -10.83 -4.53 -10.18
N PHE A 39 -11.42 -3.67 -10.98
CA PHE A 39 -11.43 -2.23 -10.76
C PHE A 39 -11.95 -1.81 -9.38
N GLU A 40 -13.13 -2.29 -8.98
CA GLU A 40 -13.74 -1.92 -7.70
C GLU A 40 -12.92 -2.41 -6.49
N ALA A 41 -12.40 -3.63 -6.55
CA ALA A 41 -11.55 -4.17 -5.49
C ALA A 41 -10.22 -3.41 -5.39
N TYR A 42 -9.58 -3.11 -6.52
CA TYR A 42 -8.35 -2.32 -6.59
C TYR A 42 -8.52 -0.96 -5.92
N PHE A 43 -9.53 -0.19 -6.32
CA PHE A 43 -9.78 1.13 -5.77
C PHE A 43 -10.37 1.11 -4.35
N GLY A 44 -11.03 0.03 -3.96
CA GLY A 44 -11.48 -0.19 -2.59
C GLY A 44 -10.36 -0.30 -1.55
N ARG A 45 -9.11 -0.53 -1.99
CA ARG A 45 -7.93 -0.57 -1.12
C ARG A 45 -7.39 0.81 -0.75
N TYR A 46 -7.79 1.85 -1.48
CA TYR A 46 -7.37 3.23 -1.20
C TYR A 46 -8.33 3.92 -0.24
N SER A 47 -7.82 4.87 0.53
CA SER A 47 -8.65 5.82 1.26
C SER A 47 -9.34 6.79 0.29
N SER A 48 -10.43 7.43 0.74
CA SER A 48 -11.21 8.35 -0.08
C SER A 48 -10.45 9.60 -0.54
N ASP A 49 -9.44 9.99 0.20
CA ASP A 49 -8.58 11.15 0.00
C ASP A 49 -7.15 10.78 -0.44
N ALA A 50 -6.97 9.53 -0.86
CA ALA A 50 -5.68 9.05 -1.32
C ALA A 50 -5.14 9.83 -2.52
N VAL A 51 -3.82 9.90 -2.60
CA VAL A 51 -3.08 10.48 -3.73
C VAL A 51 -2.21 9.41 -4.37
N PHE A 52 -2.27 9.34 -5.70
CA PHE A 52 -1.41 8.49 -6.51
C PHE A 52 -0.45 9.33 -7.36
N LEU A 53 0.83 8.96 -7.35
CA LEU A 53 1.84 9.51 -8.25
C LEU A 53 2.25 8.43 -9.25
N GLY A 54 2.04 8.72 -10.54
CA GLY A 54 2.48 7.84 -11.61
C GLY A 54 3.94 8.07 -12.02
N THR A 55 4.35 7.45 -13.10
CA THR A 55 5.75 7.47 -13.57
C THR A 55 6.11 8.73 -14.37
N ASP A 56 5.15 9.52 -14.80
CA ASP A 56 5.38 10.82 -15.46
C ASP A 56 5.24 11.96 -14.46
N LYS A 57 6.03 13.02 -14.63
CA LYS A 57 6.03 14.20 -13.75
C LYS A 57 4.68 14.92 -13.65
N THR A 58 3.78 14.71 -14.59
CA THR A 58 2.43 15.30 -14.61
C THR A 58 1.39 14.42 -13.92
N GLU A 59 1.74 13.21 -13.61
CA GLU A 59 0.83 12.19 -13.04
C GLU A 59 0.76 12.28 -11.51
N ARG A 60 0.10 13.31 -11.03
CA ARG A 60 -0.30 13.46 -9.63
C ARG A 60 -1.82 13.56 -9.57
N TRP A 61 -2.44 12.50 -9.09
CA TRP A 61 -3.89 12.36 -9.10
C TRP A 61 -4.49 12.22 -7.70
N THR A 62 -5.62 12.85 -7.49
CA THR A 62 -6.59 12.42 -6.48
C THR A 62 -7.10 11.03 -6.83
N ILE A 63 -7.68 10.32 -5.87
CA ILE A 63 -8.20 8.97 -6.15
C ILE A 63 -9.29 8.97 -7.24
N GLN A 64 -10.07 10.04 -7.37
CA GLN A 64 -11.12 10.15 -8.40
C GLN A 64 -10.53 10.36 -9.80
N GLU A 65 -9.50 11.18 -9.92
CA GLU A 65 -8.77 11.37 -11.18
C GLU A 65 -8.06 10.08 -11.59
N PHE A 66 -7.45 9.37 -10.64
CA PHE A 66 -6.81 8.09 -10.90
C PHE A 66 -7.81 7.01 -11.33
N LYS A 67 -8.99 6.94 -10.72
CA LYS A 67 -10.09 6.08 -11.20
C LYS A 67 -10.44 6.36 -12.66
N SER A 68 -10.57 7.64 -13.02
CA SER A 68 -10.91 8.04 -14.38
C SER A 68 -9.82 7.64 -15.38
N TYR A 69 -8.55 7.81 -15.00
CA TYR A 69 -7.39 7.39 -15.81
C TYR A 69 -7.33 5.87 -15.98
N ALA A 70 -7.54 5.12 -14.92
CA ALA A 70 -7.40 3.66 -14.91
C ALA A 70 -8.55 2.93 -15.60
N LYS A 71 -9.75 3.52 -15.64
CA LYS A 71 -10.96 2.86 -16.12
C LYS A 71 -10.83 2.20 -17.49
N PRO A 72 -10.25 2.83 -18.53
CA PRO A 72 -10.06 2.18 -19.84
C PRO A 72 -9.13 0.97 -19.77
N ALA A 73 -8.05 1.04 -18.95
CA ALA A 73 -7.09 -0.04 -18.83
C ALA A 73 -7.70 -1.29 -18.16
N PHE A 74 -8.63 -1.10 -17.22
CA PHE A 74 -9.33 -2.19 -16.54
C PHE A 74 -10.53 -2.74 -17.33
N ALA A 75 -11.01 -2.02 -18.34
CA ALA A 75 -12.22 -2.40 -19.10
C ALA A 75 -12.05 -3.73 -19.87
N ASP A 76 -10.82 -4.07 -20.25
CA ASP A 76 -10.50 -5.29 -21.00
C ASP A 76 -10.24 -6.52 -20.10
N GLY A 77 -10.55 -6.42 -18.78
CA GLY A 77 -10.41 -7.53 -17.83
C GLY A 77 -9.00 -7.74 -17.31
N HIS A 78 -8.10 -6.81 -17.55
CA HIS A 78 -6.77 -6.71 -16.95
C HIS A 78 -6.30 -5.27 -16.94
N GLY A 79 -5.66 -4.85 -15.86
CA GLY A 79 -5.05 -3.53 -15.77
C GLY A 79 -3.55 -3.62 -16.06
N TRP A 80 -2.74 -3.49 -15.02
CA TRP A 80 -1.28 -3.60 -15.11
C TRP A 80 -0.76 -4.70 -14.21
N THR A 81 0.38 -5.26 -14.59
CA THR A 81 1.00 -6.38 -13.90
C THR A 81 2.35 -5.97 -13.36
N TYR A 82 2.50 -6.03 -12.04
CA TYR A 82 3.75 -5.88 -11.34
C TYR A 82 4.06 -7.10 -10.50
N LYS A 83 5.27 -7.63 -10.65
CA LYS A 83 5.79 -8.69 -9.79
C LYS A 83 6.56 -8.03 -8.64
N VAL A 84 6.15 -8.30 -7.41
CA VAL A 84 6.87 -7.85 -6.21
C VAL A 84 8.14 -8.68 -6.05
N ILE A 85 9.29 -8.02 -5.97
CA ILE A 85 10.59 -8.64 -5.73
C ILE A 85 10.96 -8.53 -4.27
N GLU A 86 10.74 -7.36 -3.67
CA GLU A 86 11.06 -7.05 -2.28
C GLU A 86 10.06 -6.02 -1.75
N ARG A 87 9.77 -6.07 -0.46
CA ARG A 87 8.96 -5.07 0.23
C ARG A 87 9.48 -4.86 1.64
N ASN A 88 9.59 -3.60 2.04
CA ASN A 88 10.02 -3.18 3.36
C ASN A 88 8.96 -2.28 3.98
N TRP A 89 8.82 -2.36 5.31
CA TRP A 89 7.86 -1.63 6.11
C TRP A 89 8.54 -0.85 7.22
N GLU A 90 8.02 0.34 7.49
CA GLU A 90 8.42 1.19 8.59
C GLU A 90 7.19 1.84 9.26
N GLY A 91 7.41 2.44 10.43
CA GLY A 91 6.39 3.16 11.17
C GLY A 91 5.76 2.35 12.29
N ASN A 92 4.84 2.97 12.99
CA ASN A 92 4.13 2.40 14.13
C ASN A 92 2.71 2.99 14.27
N GLY A 93 1.89 2.41 15.16
CA GLY A 93 0.52 2.87 15.38
C GLY A 93 -0.36 2.69 14.13
N ASN A 94 -1.16 3.68 13.83
CA ASN A 94 -2.17 3.65 12.76
C ASN A 94 -1.65 4.12 11.40
N THR A 95 -0.37 4.43 11.29
CA THR A 95 0.27 4.89 10.05
C THR A 95 1.55 4.09 9.82
N ARG A 96 1.69 3.53 8.63
CA ARG A 96 2.87 2.82 8.16
C ARG A 96 3.26 3.36 6.80
N TRP A 97 4.54 3.32 6.49
CA TRP A 97 5.04 3.55 5.14
C TRP A 97 5.85 2.37 4.65
N PHE A 98 5.95 2.25 3.36
CA PHE A 98 6.60 1.12 2.72
C PHE A 98 7.37 1.56 1.47
N ASP A 99 8.28 0.71 1.08
CA ASP A 99 8.83 0.68 -0.26
C ASP A 99 8.82 -0.76 -0.79
N GLU A 100 8.68 -0.88 -2.09
CA GLU A 100 8.76 -2.16 -2.78
C GLU A 100 9.54 -2.06 -4.09
N ILE A 101 10.33 -3.09 -4.38
CA ILE A 101 10.93 -3.27 -5.69
C ILE A 101 10.01 -4.15 -6.51
N LEU A 102 9.64 -3.63 -7.67
CA LEU A 102 8.69 -4.24 -8.60
C LEU A 102 9.36 -4.51 -9.94
N PHE A 103 8.85 -5.48 -10.67
CA PHE A 103 9.20 -5.69 -12.06
C PHE A 103 7.93 -5.66 -12.94
N ASN A 104 8.02 -4.93 -14.04
CA ASN A 104 7.00 -4.86 -15.08
C ASN A 104 7.65 -5.16 -16.43
N GLU A 105 7.01 -5.97 -17.27
CA GLU A 105 7.57 -6.40 -18.56
C GLU A 105 7.86 -5.26 -19.54
N LYS A 106 7.14 -4.12 -19.44
CA LYS A 106 7.31 -2.97 -20.31
C LYS A 106 8.25 -1.91 -19.72
N LEU A 107 8.18 -1.70 -18.40
CA LEU A 107 8.90 -0.62 -17.72
C LEU A 107 10.20 -1.08 -17.05
N GLY A 108 10.42 -2.40 -16.96
CA GLY A 108 11.55 -2.97 -16.22
C GLY A 108 11.35 -2.84 -14.69
N HIS A 109 12.43 -2.57 -13.98
CA HIS A 109 12.39 -2.39 -12.54
C HIS A 109 11.77 -1.05 -12.16
N CYS A 110 10.84 -1.11 -11.22
CA CYS A 110 10.16 0.05 -10.64
C CYS A 110 10.28 0.01 -9.11
N ARG A 111 10.03 1.16 -8.49
CA ARG A 111 9.84 1.27 -7.05
C ARG A 111 8.45 1.80 -6.78
N GLY A 112 7.69 1.05 -5.97
CA GLY A 112 6.51 1.55 -5.30
C GLY A 112 6.90 2.06 -3.92
N THR A 113 6.42 3.23 -3.55
CA THR A 113 6.51 3.75 -2.18
C THR A 113 5.15 4.27 -1.76
N GLY A 114 4.84 4.20 -0.48
CA GLY A 114 3.55 4.72 -0.06
C GLY A 114 3.35 4.73 1.44
N VAL A 115 2.16 5.18 1.79
CA VAL A 115 1.67 5.26 3.16
C VAL A 115 0.35 4.52 3.26
N VAL A 116 0.20 3.73 4.30
CA VAL A 116 -1.06 3.09 4.67
C VAL A 116 -1.52 3.59 6.04
N GLU A 117 -2.82 3.72 6.21
CA GLU A 117 -3.45 4.19 7.43
C GLU A 117 -4.54 3.21 7.87
N LEU A 118 -4.64 3.00 9.19
CA LEU A 118 -5.72 2.23 9.79
C LEU A 118 -6.92 3.16 10.00
N ILE A 119 -7.98 2.94 9.23
CA ILE A 119 -9.21 3.73 9.22
C ILE A 119 -10.37 2.80 9.53
N ASN A 120 -11.08 3.03 10.65
CA ASN A 120 -12.19 2.18 11.10
C ASN A 120 -11.82 0.69 11.13
N ASP A 121 -10.68 0.37 11.76
CA ASP A 121 -10.13 -0.99 11.89
C ASP A 121 -9.76 -1.68 10.55
N GLU A 122 -9.65 -0.92 9.46
CA GLU A 122 -9.27 -1.40 8.13
C GLU A 122 -8.07 -0.62 7.59
N TRP A 123 -7.02 -1.33 7.13
CA TRP A 123 -5.89 -0.69 6.48
C TRP A 123 -6.25 -0.22 5.08
N LYS A 124 -5.93 1.05 4.80
CA LYS A 124 -6.13 1.70 3.49
C LYS A 124 -4.86 2.36 3.01
N ILE A 125 -4.66 2.39 1.70
CA ILE A 125 -3.57 3.11 1.07
C ILE A 125 -3.96 4.59 1.01
N ALA A 126 -3.20 5.45 1.69
CA ALA A 126 -3.39 6.90 1.69
C ALA A 126 -2.53 7.60 0.64
N HIS A 127 -1.39 7.00 0.30
CA HIS A 127 -0.47 7.51 -0.70
C HIS A 127 0.25 6.36 -1.39
N TYR A 128 0.41 6.44 -2.72
CA TYR A 128 1.25 5.54 -3.50
C TYR A 128 1.99 6.32 -4.58
N ALA A 129 3.28 6.10 -4.70
CA ALA A 129 4.12 6.64 -5.75
C ALA A 129 4.85 5.51 -6.49
N LEU A 130 4.75 5.52 -7.81
CA LEU A 130 5.44 4.57 -8.68
C LEU A 130 6.55 5.29 -9.45
N THR A 131 7.76 4.76 -9.39
CA THR A 131 8.94 5.33 -10.06
C THR A 131 9.65 4.26 -10.88
N MET A 132 9.98 4.57 -12.14
CA MET A 132 10.89 3.73 -12.94
C MET A 132 12.32 3.89 -12.41
N LEU A 133 13.02 2.77 -12.22
CA LEU A 133 14.39 2.77 -11.71
C LEU A 133 15.38 2.81 -12.87
N VAL A 134 16.22 3.83 -12.86
CA VAL A 134 17.32 3.98 -13.83
C VAL A 134 18.63 3.65 -13.11
N PRO A 135 19.45 2.70 -13.64
CA PRO A 135 20.76 2.42 -13.06
C PRO A 135 21.66 3.66 -13.08
N ASN A 136 22.38 3.91 -11.98
CA ASN A 136 23.29 5.06 -11.89
C ASN A 136 24.36 5.08 -12.99
N SER A 137 24.74 3.91 -13.49
CA SER A 137 25.74 3.78 -14.58
C SER A 137 25.30 4.42 -15.90
N ILE A 138 24.00 4.64 -16.09
CA ILE A 138 23.45 5.28 -17.31
C ILE A 138 22.73 6.60 -17.03
N ALA A 139 22.49 6.93 -15.77
CA ALA A 139 21.82 8.17 -15.39
C ALA A 139 22.75 9.40 -15.38
N ALA A 140 24.07 9.18 -15.44
CA ALA A 140 25.10 10.22 -15.35
C ALA A 140 25.71 10.61 -16.70
N ASP A 141 25.27 9.99 -17.80
CA ASP A 141 25.63 10.34 -19.19
C ASP A 141 24.56 11.27 -19.79
#